data_31b16ef0f959208ec1d1151eb3c5d0b0
#
_entry.id   31b16ef0f959208ec1d1151eb3c5d0b0
#
_cell.length_a   1.000
_cell.length_b   1.000
_cell.length_c   1.000
_cell.angle_alpha   90.00
_cell.angle_beta   90.00
_cell.angle_gamma   90.00
#
_symmetry.space_group_name_H-M   'P 1'
#
loop_
_entity.id
_entity.type
_entity.pdbx_description
1 polymer ?
#
loop_
_entity_poly.entity_id
_entity_poly.type
_entity_poly.pdbx_seq_one_letter_code
_entity_poly.pdbx_strand_id
1 'polypeptide(L)'
;MIGLAPPEYDPAAPQSAATLPVGSPATVRAYVGELLRRHRTAFILLVTVNAVSVVASMVGPYLLGNIVEDLSQGARHLPLERTAAIFAGALLVQTVFTRTVRLRGAMLGERMLADLREDFLVRAVGLPPGVLERAGTGDLLSRITTDIDRLANAMREAVPQLAIGVVWVILLIGALTFTAPPLALGVLLALPLLIAGCRWYFKRAPSAYRSEAAGYAAVAALLAESVDAARTIEAHRLGKGRVAVSDKRIKQWSGWERYTLFLRSVLFPVINLTHVTIFLAVLVMGGAFALQGWIDVGQLTTGALLAQMLVDPVNLILRWYDELQVAQVSIARLVGVREIEPDSGDASVVPNGRTVQADDVHFGYRAGVDVLHQVTLDVPPGTRLALVGPSGAGKSTLGRLLAGIYGPRTGSITLGAAELSRMPAEEVRRHVALVNQEHHVFVGSLRDNLRLARPEAADAELWAALGAVDADGWARALTYDLDTEVGSGATTLTPAQAQQIALARLVLADPHTLVLDEATSLLDPRAARHLERSLARVLDGRTVVAIAHRLHTAHDADVIAVVEEGRITELGSHDALVTANGAYAALWRSWHG
;
A
#
# COMPACT_ATOMS: atom_id res chain seq x y z
N MET A 1 -39.59 4.41 17.93
CA MET A 1 -38.32 4.39 17.16
C MET A 1 -37.18 4.42 18.16
N ILE A 2 -36.62 3.24 18.48
CA ILE A 2 -35.49 3.13 19.38
C ILE A 2 -34.27 3.48 18.51
N GLY A 3 -33.85 4.75 18.56
CA GLY A 3 -32.64 5.19 17.91
C GLY A 3 -31.44 4.57 18.62
N LEU A 4 -30.77 3.60 17.99
CA LEU A 4 -29.47 3.15 18.45
C LEU A 4 -28.50 4.35 18.31
N ALA A 5 -28.03 4.85 19.46
CA ALA A 5 -26.94 5.84 19.46
C ALA A 5 -25.65 5.15 18.99
N PRO A 6 -24.74 5.88 18.30
CA PRO A 6 -23.45 5.33 17.98
C PRO A 6 -22.73 4.90 19.27
N PRO A 7 -22.04 3.74 19.29
CA PRO A 7 -21.25 3.34 20.44
C PRO A 7 -20.18 4.40 20.74
N GLU A 8 -19.84 4.57 22.01
CA GLU A 8 -18.80 5.49 22.43
C GLU A 8 -17.45 5.04 21.85
N TYR A 9 -16.78 5.92 21.10
CA TYR A 9 -15.46 5.63 20.50
C TYR A 9 -14.39 5.84 21.57
N ASP A 10 -13.69 4.79 21.94
CA ASP A 10 -12.49 4.85 22.78
C ASP A 10 -11.26 5.07 21.86
N PRO A 11 -10.66 6.27 21.83
CA PRO A 11 -9.52 6.59 20.98
C PRO A 11 -8.19 5.97 21.45
N ALA A 12 -8.18 5.15 22.50
CA ALA A 12 -6.98 4.54 23.08
C ALA A 12 -6.47 3.32 22.29
N ALA A 13 -6.65 3.26 20.97
CA ALA A 13 -5.80 2.42 20.13
C ALA A 13 -4.43 3.09 20.03
N PRO A 14 -3.32 2.40 20.37
CA PRO A 14 -1.99 2.97 20.19
C PRO A 14 -1.86 3.40 18.72
N GLN A 15 -1.59 4.70 18.51
CA GLN A 15 -1.13 5.16 17.21
C GLN A 15 0.19 4.44 16.95
N SER A 16 0.10 3.38 16.17
CA SER A 16 1.24 2.55 15.82
C SER A 16 2.25 3.36 15.02
N ALA A 17 3.47 2.84 15.02
CA ALA A 17 4.65 3.22 14.27
C ALA A 17 4.38 4.05 13.01
N ALA A 18 5.31 4.93 12.66
CA ALA A 18 5.24 5.80 11.50
C ALA A 18 4.81 4.98 10.26
N THR A 19 3.58 5.14 9.84
CA THR A 19 3.05 4.52 8.62
C THR A 19 3.36 5.41 7.43
N LEU A 20 3.46 4.84 6.23
CA LEU A 20 3.56 5.61 4.99
C LEU A 20 2.37 6.57 4.86
N PRO A 21 2.55 7.75 4.24
CA PRO A 21 1.51 8.74 4.10
C PRO A 21 0.27 8.17 3.39
N VAL A 22 -0.87 8.78 3.68
CA VAL A 22 -2.15 8.47 3.06
C VAL A 22 -2.53 9.65 2.17
N GLY A 23 -2.74 9.39 0.89
CA GLY A 23 -3.02 10.41 -0.11
C GLY A 23 -4.25 11.26 0.22
N SER A 24 -4.16 12.54 -0.07
CA SER A 24 -5.25 13.48 0.12
C SER A 24 -6.45 13.14 -0.78
N PRO A 25 -7.68 13.55 -0.42
CA PRO A 25 -8.85 13.37 -1.30
C PRO A 25 -8.67 14.01 -2.69
N ALA A 26 -7.83 15.05 -2.79
CA ALA A 26 -7.50 15.69 -4.06
C ALA A 26 -6.59 14.79 -4.92
N THR A 27 -5.54 14.24 -4.32
CA THR A 27 -4.60 13.30 -4.96
C THR A 27 -5.33 12.04 -5.46
N VAL A 28 -6.24 11.49 -4.64
CA VAL A 28 -7.05 10.33 -5.01
C VAL A 28 -7.94 10.64 -6.21
N ARG A 29 -8.66 11.78 -6.22
CA ARG A 29 -9.50 12.18 -7.34
C ARG A 29 -8.69 12.41 -8.62
N ALA A 30 -7.53 13.04 -8.51
CA ALA A 30 -6.62 13.27 -9.64
C ALA A 30 -6.17 11.94 -10.25
N TYR A 31 -5.78 10.98 -9.41
CA TYR A 31 -5.34 9.66 -9.84
C TYR A 31 -6.46 8.85 -10.50
N VAL A 32 -7.64 8.80 -9.89
CA VAL A 32 -8.81 8.13 -10.50
C VAL A 32 -9.16 8.77 -11.84
N GLY A 33 -9.11 10.10 -11.93
CA GLY A 33 -9.31 10.82 -13.20
C GLY A 33 -8.25 10.49 -14.26
N GLU A 34 -6.98 10.33 -13.86
CA GLU A 34 -5.90 9.90 -14.75
C GLU A 34 -6.15 8.46 -15.25
N LEU A 35 -6.50 7.53 -14.36
CA LEU A 35 -6.78 6.14 -14.69
C LEU A 35 -7.96 6.00 -15.66
N LEU A 36 -9.04 6.76 -15.44
CA LEU A 36 -10.17 6.79 -16.35
C LEU A 36 -9.80 7.37 -17.72
N ARG A 37 -8.92 8.38 -17.78
CA ARG A 37 -8.44 8.94 -19.06
C ARG A 37 -7.57 7.94 -19.82
N ARG A 38 -6.71 7.18 -19.15
CA ARG A 38 -5.90 6.14 -19.79
C ARG A 38 -6.78 5.09 -20.48
N HIS A 39 -7.91 4.73 -19.86
CA HIS A 39 -8.84 3.70 -20.36
C HIS A 39 -10.13 4.26 -20.98
N ARG A 40 -10.15 5.55 -21.41
CA ARG A 40 -11.35 6.23 -21.88
C ARG A 40 -12.09 5.51 -23.01
N THR A 41 -11.37 4.92 -23.95
CA THR A 41 -11.96 4.21 -25.08
C THR A 41 -12.68 2.94 -24.65
N ALA A 42 -12.08 2.16 -23.75
CA ALA A 42 -12.70 0.96 -23.19
C ALA A 42 -13.93 1.31 -22.32
N PHE A 43 -13.87 2.42 -21.57
CA PHE A 43 -14.99 2.90 -20.77
C PHE A 43 -16.16 3.40 -21.65
N ILE A 44 -15.89 4.19 -22.70
CA ILE A 44 -16.90 4.64 -23.66
C ILE A 44 -17.55 3.44 -24.35
N LEU A 45 -16.74 2.46 -24.78
CA LEU A 45 -17.26 1.22 -25.40
C LEU A 45 -18.17 0.45 -24.43
N LEU A 46 -17.77 0.33 -23.15
CA LEU A 46 -18.60 -0.29 -22.12
C LEU A 46 -19.95 0.39 -21.98
N VAL A 47 -19.95 1.74 -21.87
CA VAL A 47 -21.17 2.56 -21.75
C VAL A 47 -22.06 2.41 -22.98
N THR A 48 -21.48 2.46 -24.19
CA THR A 48 -22.24 2.32 -25.45
C THR A 48 -22.88 0.94 -25.59
N VAL A 49 -22.10 -0.13 -25.35
CA VAL A 49 -22.61 -1.51 -25.40
C VAL A 49 -23.71 -1.73 -24.36
N ASN A 50 -23.53 -1.15 -23.15
CA ASN A 50 -24.56 -1.20 -22.12
C ASN A 50 -25.83 -0.44 -22.53
N ALA A 51 -25.70 0.74 -23.12
CA ALA A 51 -26.86 1.51 -23.59
C ALA A 51 -27.71 0.72 -24.60
N VAL A 52 -27.06 0.01 -25.52
CA VAL A 52 -27.79 -0.87 -26.48
C VAL A 52 -28.53 -1.99 -25.74
N SER A 53 -27.88 -2.62 -24.74
CA SER A 53 -28.53 -3.65 -23.90
C SER A 53 -29.77 -3.11 -23.18
N VAL A 54 -29.65 -1.91 -22.60
CA VAL A 54 -30.76 -1.25 -21.88
C VAL A 54 -31.91 -0.90 -22.82
N VAL A 55 -31.61 -0.31 -23.99
CA VAL A 55 -32.66 0.00 -25.00
C VAL A 55 -33.36 -1.27 -25.47
N ALA A 56 -32.62 -2.35 -25.71
CA ALA A 56 -33.21 -3.64 -26.07
C ALA A 56 -34.15 -4.18 -24.98
N SER A 57 -33.81 -3.98 -23.69
CA SER A 57 -34.67 -4.41 -22.58
C SER A 57 -35.98 -3.65 -22.48
N MET A 58 -36.06 -2.43 -23.01
CA MET A 58 -37.27 -1.59 -23.00
C MET A 58 -38.29 -2.02 -24.04
N VAL A 59 -37.89 -2.78 -25.07
CA VAL A 59 -38.78 -3.25 -26.15
C VAL A 59 -39.95 -4.05 -25.60
N GLY A 60 -39.74 -4.89 -24.56
CA GLY A 60 -40.82 -5.66 -23.93
C GLY A 60 -41.94 -4.80 -23.35
N PRO A 61 -41.67 -3.82 -22.48
CA PRO A 61 -42.63 -2.85 -21.99
C PRO A 61 -43.41 -2.11 -23.10
N TYR A 62 -42.73 -1.65 -24.13
CA TYR A 62 -43.38 -0.97 -25.26
C TYR A 62 -44.31 -1.89 -26.07
N LEU A 63 -43.88 -3.13 -26.33
CA LEU A 63 -44.71 -4.11 -27.04
C LEU A 63 -45.95 -4.46 -26.22
N LEU A 64 -45.80 -4.63 -24.90
CA LEU A 64 -46.94 -4.94 -24.04
C LEU A 64 -47.91 -3.76 -23.94
N GLY A 65 -47.40 -2.53 -23.84
CA GLY A 65 -48.21 -1.31 -23.89
C GLY A 65 -49.03 -1.24 -25.18
N ASN A 66 -48.41 -1.45 -26.34
CA ASN A 66 -49.12 -1.45 -27.64
C ASN A 66 -50.22 -2.51 -27.71
N ILE A 67 -49.96 -3.76 -27.22
CA ILE A 67 -50.97 -4.82 -27.14
C ILE A 67 -52.15 -4.39 -26.28
N VAL A 68 -51.89 -3.78 -25.13
CA VAL A 68 -52.95 -3.30 -24.21
C VAL A 68 -53.75 -2.18 -24.86
N GLU A 69 -53.13 -1.29 -25.59
CA GLU A 69 -53.79 -0.23 -26.31
C GLU A 69 -54.68 -0.78 -27.42
N ASP A 70 -54.16 -1.68 -28.27
CA ASP A 70 -54.92 -2.33 -29.35
C ASP A 70 -56.15 -3.04 -28.78
N LEU A 71 -56.00 -3.76 -27.67
CA LEU A 71 -57.10 -4.43 -26.97
C LEU A 71 -58.14 -3.42 -26.42
N SER A 72 -57.70 -2.31 -25.86
CA SER A 72 -58.57 -1.26 -25.32
C SER A 72 -59.42 -0.60 -26.40
N GLN A 73 -58.87 -0.51 -27.61
CA GLN A 73 -59.56 0.01 -28.81
C GLN A 73 -60.43 -1.04 -29.54
N GLY A 74 -60.51 -2.26 -29.00
CA GLY A 74 -61.38 -3.33 -29.56
C GLY A 74 -60.81 -4.06 -30.76
N ALA A 75 -59.50 -4.08 -30.93
CA ALA A 75 -58.84 -4.82 -32.00
C ALA A 75 -59.15 -6.31 -31.92
N ARG A 76 -59.72 -6.88 -33.01
CA ARG A 76 -60.09 -8.30 -33.11
C ARG A 76 -58.94 -9.20 -33.56
N HIS A 77 -57.90 -8.63 -34.15
CA HIS A 77 -56.71 -9.35 -34.61
C HIS A 77 -55.46 -8.64 -34.09
N LEU A 78 -54.76 -9.30 -33.18
CA LEU A 78 -53.46 -8.85 -32.71
C LEU A 78 -52.37 -9.55 -33.51
N PRO A 79 -51.33 -8.82 -33.96
CA PRO A 79 -50.20 -9.42 -34.71
C PRO A 79 -49.23 -10.13 -33.73
N LEU A 80 -49.73 -11.13 -32.99
CA LEU A 80 -48.97 -11.81 -31.90
C LEU A 80 -47.67 -12.46 -32.39
N GLU A 81 -47.68 -13.06 -33.58
CA GLU A 81 -46.48 -13.70 -34.17
C GLU A 81 -45.37 -12.64 -34.42
N ARG A 82 -45.72 -11.53 -35.00
CA ARG A 82 -44.79 -10.41 -35.24
C ARG A 82 -44.25 -9.82 -33.91
N THR A 83 -45.14 -9.61 -32.97
CA THR A 83 -44.78 -9.09 -31.64
C THR A 83 -43.86 -10.04 -30.91
N ALA A 84 -44.15 -11.37 -30.94
CA ALA A 84 -43.31 -12.41 -30.35
C ALA A 84 -41.94 -12.45 -31.03
N ALA A 85 -41.89 -12.35 -32.37
CA ALA A 85 -40.62 -12.33 -33.10
C ALA A 85 -39.75 -11.08 -32.75
N ILE A 86 -40.34 -9.89 -32.64
CA ILE A 86 -39.65 -8.67 -32.25
C ILE A 86 -39.15 -8.80 -30.80
N PHE A 87 -39.97 -9.32 -29.89
CA PHE A 87 -39.58 -9.55 -28.49
C PHE A 87 -38.43 -10.56 -28.38
N ALA A 88 -38.50 -11.68 -29.11
CA ALA A 88 -37.43 -12.69 -29.13
C ALA A 88 -36.12 -12.11 -29.69
N GLY A 89 -36.20 -11.30 -30.74
CA GLY A 89 -35.05 -10.59 -31.30
C GLY A 89 -34.43 -9.59 -30.29
N ALA A 90 -35.27 -8.81 -29.62
CA ALA A 90 -34.82 -7.85 -28.58
C ALA A 90 -34.17 -8.60 -27.38
N LEU A 91 -34.75 -9.70 -26.94
CA LEU A 91 -34.20 -10.53 -25.88
C LEU A 91 -32.84 -11.13 -26.25
N LEU A 92 -32.68 -11.58 -27.51
CA LEU A 92 -31.42 -12.08 -28.03
C LEU A 92 -30.35 -10.99 -28.03
N VAL A 93 -30.69 -9.79 -28.54
CA VAL A 93 -29.80 -8.60 -28.51
C VAL A 93 -29.43 -8.28 -27.09
N GLN A 94 -30.40 -8.14 -26.17
CA GLN A 94 -30.17 -7.87 -24.77
C GLN A 94 -29.19 -8.87 -24.15
N THR A 95 -29.39 -10.17 -24.39
CA THR A 95 -28.57 -11.26 -23.83
C THR A 95 -27.13 -11.18 -24.32
N VAL A 96 -26.92 -11.01 -25.63
CA VAL A 96 -25.58 -10.90 -26.23
C VAL A 96 -24.86 -9.66 -25.71
N PHE A 97 -25.54 -8.52 -25.68
CA PHE A 97 -24.95 -7.27 -25.24
C PHE A 97 -24.68 -7.27 -23.72
N THR A 98 -25.58 -7.82 -22.89
CA THR A 98 -25.35 -7.98 -21.45
C THR A 98 -24.11 -8.86 -21.16
N ARG A 99 -23.96 -9.99 -21.90
CA ARG A 99 -22.75 -10.81 -21.80
C ARG A 99 -21.49 -10.02 -22.17
N THR A 100 -21.57 -9.24 -23.27
CA THR A 100 -20.46 -8.43 -23.74
C THR A 100 -20.08 -7.33 -22.72
N VAL A 101 -21.08 -6.68 -22.11
CA VAL A 101 -20.90 -5.68 -21.05
C VAL A 101 -20.16 -6.29 -19.86
N ARG A 102 -20.58 -7.47 -19.38
CA ARG A 102 -19.92 -8.15 -18.25
C ARG A 102 -18.46 -8.49 -18.56
N LEU A 103 -18.18 -9.04 -19.74
CA LEU A 103 -16.82 -9.37 -20.17
C LEU A 103 -15.94 -8.12 -20.30
N ARG A 104 -16.45 -7.08 -20.96
CA ARG A 104 -15.70 -5.83 -21.15
C ARG A 104 -15.49 -5.08 -19.84
N GLY A 105 -16.49 -5.13 -18.94
CA GLY A 105 -16.37 -4.56 -17.59
C GLY A 105 -15.28 -5.25 -16.77
N ALA A 106 -15.28 -6.58 -16.74
CA ALA A 106 -14.25 -7.33 -16.05
C ALA A 106 -12.85 -7.09 -16.63
N MET A 107 -12.71 -7.10 -17.97
CA MET A 107 -11.43 -6.78 -18.63
C MET A 107 -10.94 -5.37 -18.33
N LEU A 108 -11.85 -4.38 -18.27
CA LEU A 108 -11.52 -3.01 -17.91
C LEU A 108 -11.01 -2.95 -16.48
N GLY A 109 -11.72 -3.60 -15.54
CA GLY A 109 -11.33 -3.65 -14.13
C GLY A 109 -9.96 -4.27 -13.92
N GLU A 110 -9.65 -5.40 -14.60
CA GLU A 110 -8.33 -6.04 -14.53
C GLU A 110 -7.20 -5.16 -15.07
N ARG A 111 -7.42 -4.45 -16.19
CA ARG A 111 -6.42 -3.52 -16.74
C ARG A 111 -6.15 -2.37 -15.79
N MET A 112 -7.21 -1.75 -15.23
CA MET A 112 -7.07 -0.67 -14.26
C MET A 112 -6.33 -1.13 -12.99
N LEU A 113 -6.59 -2.38 -12.55
CA LEU A 113 -5.92 -2.97 -11.40
C LEU A 113 -4.43 -3.26 -11.69
N ALA A 114 -4.12 -3.75 -12.91
CA ALA A 114 -2.74 -4.00 -13.34
C ALA A 114 -1.92 -2.70 -13.36
N ASP A 115 -2.45 -1.63 -13.98
CA ASP A 115 -1.81 -0.31 -13.99
C ASP A 115 -1.54 0.21 -12.58
N LEU A 116 -2.52 0.04 -11.67
CA LEU A 116 -2.40 0.50 -10.29
C LEU A 116 -1.33 -0.28 -9.52
N ARG A 117 -1.25 -1.60 -9.73
CA ARG A 117 -0.20 -2.45 -9.14
C ARG A 117 1.18 -2.05 -9.63
N GLU A 118 1.33 -1.84 -10.94
CA GLU A 118 2.58 -1.44 -11.57
C GLU A 118 3.01 -0.06 -11.08
N ASP A 119 2.12 0.94 -11.14
CA ASP A 119 2.37 2.31 -10.65
C ASP A 119 2.79 2.31 -9.17
N PHE A 120 2.17 1.46 -8.33
CA PHE A 120 2.52 1.34 -6.92
C PHE A 120 3.88 0.67 -6.72
N LEU A 121 4.15 -0.46 -7.40
CA LEU A 121 5.40 -1.21 -7.25
C LEU A 121 6.61 -0.39 -7.70
N VAL A 122 6.51 0.26 -8.86
CA VAL A 122 7.60 1.13 -9.37
C VAL A 122 7.95 2.21 -8.35
N ARG A 123 6.94 2.83 -7.72
CA ARG A 123 7.16 3.86 -6.72
C ARG A 123 7.65 3.30 -5.39
N ALA A 124 7.09 2.17 -4.94
CA ALA A 124 7.49 1.56 -3.69
C ALA A 124 8.95 1.12 -3.69
N VAL A 125 9.44 0.57 -4.83
CA VAL A 125 10.85 0.21 -5.01
C VAL A 125 11.75 1.45 -5.08
N GLY A 126 11.25 2.57 -5.61
CA GLY A 126 11.98 3.84 -5.68
C GLY A 126 11.93 4.70 -4.42
N LEU A 127 11.31 4.23 -3.32
CA LEU A 127 11.28 4.98 -2.06
C LEU A 127 12.67 5.08 -1.42
N PRO A 128 13.00 6.24 -0.83
CA PRO A 128 14.23 6.38 -0.06
C PRO A 128 14.31 5.32 1.07
N PRO A 129 15.46 4.67 1.30
CA PRO A 129 15.62 3.65 2.32
C PRO A 129 15.18 4.11 3.71
N GLY A 130 15.44 5.36 4.05
CA GLY A 130 15.03 5.95 5.33
C GLY A 130 13.51 6.04 5.53
N VAL A 131 12.73 6.14 4.46
CA VAL A 131 11.26 6.08 4.51
C VAL A 131 10.79 4.65 4.77
N LEU A 132 11.39 3.69 4.07
CA LEU A 132 11.12 2.26 4.20
C LEU A 132 11.40 1.74 5.63
N GLU A 133 12.55 2.11 6.20
CA GLU A 133 12.92 1.72 7.57
C GLU A 133 11.94 2.28 8.61
N ARG A 134 11.51 3.55 8.46
CA ARG A 134 10.54 4.17 9.40
C ARG A 134 9.15 3.57 9.31
N ALA A 135 8.69 3.26 8.09
CA ALA A 135 7.37 2.70 7.86
C ALA A 135 7.27 1.21 8.23
N GLY A 136 8.40 0.51 8.19
CA GLY A 136 8.48 -0.93 8.40
C GLY A 136 7.93 -1.74 7.21
N THR A 137 8.43 -2.96 7.08
CA THR A 137 8.02 -3.90 6.00
C THR A 137 6.55 -4.30 6.10
N GLY A 138 5.96 -4.27 7.30
CA GLY A 138 4.57 -4.65 7.53
C GLY A 138 3.54 -3.74 6.85
N ASP A 139 3.74 -2.41 6.84
CA ASP A 139 2.82 -1.47 6.17
C ASP A 139 2.89 -1.64 4.66
N LEU A 140 4.09 -1.79 4.09
CA LEU A 140 4.26 -2.08 2.65
C LEU A 140 3.59 -3.39 2.25
N LEU A 141 3.85 -4.46 3.00
CA LEU A 141 3.26 -5.77 2.73
C LEU A 141 1.73 -5.72 2.81
N SER A 142 1.18 -5.03 3.82
CA SER A 142 -0.26 -4.81 3.95
C SER A 142 -0.85 -4.06 2.75
N ARG A 143 -0.15 -3.05 2.22
CA ARG A 143 -0.58 -2.30 1.04
C ARG A 143 -0.53 -3.15 -0.23
N ILE A 144 0.55 -3.94 -0.42
CA ILE A 144 0.73 -4.81 -1.60
C ILE A 144 -0.29 -5.96 -1.62
N THR A 145 -0.65 -6.50 -0.45
CA THR A 145 -1.57 -7.63 -0.36
C THR A 145 -3.00 -7.16 -0.10
N THR A 146 -3.30 -6.74 1.13
CA THR A 146 -4.66 -6.49 1.59
C THR A 146 -5.34 -5.31 0.89
N ASP A 147 -4.63 -4.19 0.69
CA ASP A 147 -5.24 -3.01 0.04
C ASP A 147 -5.44 -3.25 -1.45
N ILE A 148 -4.50 -3.91 -2.13
CA ILE A 148 -4.65 -4.28 -3.54
C ILE A 148 -5.78 -5.29 -3.73
N ASP A 149 -5.94 -6.29 -2.85
CA ASP A 149 -7.02 -7.27 -2.95
C ASP A 149 -8.41 -6.64 -2.73
N ARG A 150 -8.53 -5.70 -1.79
CA ARG A 150 -9.76 -4.91 -1.60
C ARG A 150 -10.09 -4.08 -2.83
N LEU A 151 -9.08 -3.47 -3.43
CA LEU A 151 -9.25 -2.71 -4.67
C LEU A 151 -9.57 -3.61 -5.86
N ALA A 152 -9.04 -4.83 -5.91
CA ALA A 152 -9.34 -5.78 -6.97
C ALA A 152 -10.84 -6.02 -7.11
N ASN A 153 -11.55 -6.22 -6.00
CA ASN A 153 -13.00 -6.40 -6.00
C ASN A 153 -13.73 -5.14 -6.48
N ALA A 154 -13.33 -3.97 -5.98
CA ALA A 154 -13.92 -2.70 -6.40
C ALA A 154 -13.69 -2.39 -7.89
N MET A 155 -12.48 -2.63 -8.42
CA MET A 155 -12.16 -2.37 -9.82
C MET A 155 -12.83 -3.36 -10.78
N ARG A 156 -12.93 -4.64 -10.41
CA ARG A 156 -13.56 -5.69 -11.23
C ARG A 156 -15.07 -5.54 -11.29
N GLU A 157 -15.70 -5.20 -10.17
CA GLU A 157 -17.15 -5.23 -10.03
C GLU A 157 -17.75 -3.84 -9.81
N ALA A 158 -17.32 -3.08 -8.79
CA ALA A 158 -18.00 -1.86 -8.39
C ALA A 158 -17.97 -0.78 -9.48
N VAL A 159 -16.80 -0.50 -10.08
CA VAL A 159 -16.67 0.56 -11.09
C VAL A 159 -17.50 0.25 -12.36
N PRO A 160 -17.42 -0.95 -12.97
CA PRO A 160 -18.27 -1.28 -14.11
C PRO A 160 -19.77 -1.29 -13.76
N GLN A 161 -20.14 -1.88 -12.62
CA GLN A 161 -21.54 -2.02 -12.21
C GLN A 161 -22.20 -0.66 -11.90
N LEU A 162 -21.45 0.27 -11.33
CA LEU A 162 -21.93 1.64 -11.14
C LEU A 162 -22.15 2.36 -12.46
N ALA A 163 -21.21 2.25 -13.41
CA ALA A 163 -21.37 2.82 -14.74
C ALA A 163 -22.59 2.22 -15.44
N ILE A 164 -22.79 0.91 -15.33
CA ILE A 164 -23.96 0.20 -15.85
C ILE A 164 -25.24 0.74 -15.21
N GLY A 165 -25.31 0.80 -13.88
CA GLY A 165 -26.49 1.26 -13.15
C GLY A 165 -26.88 2.70 -13.47
N VAL A 166 -25.90 3.60 -13.55
CA VAL A 166 -26.14 5.01 -13.91
C VAL A 166 -26.73 5.14 -15.32
N VAL A 167 -26.18 4.42 -16.31
CA VAL A 167 -26.71 4.40 -17.67
C VAL A 167 -28.14 3.87 -17.72
N TRP A 168 -28.44 2.82 -16.96
CA TRP A 168 -29.79 2.27 -16.84
C TRP A 168 -30.77 3.31 -16.29
N VAL A 169 -30.44 3.99 -15.20
CA VAL A 169 -31.31 5.00 -14.58
C VAL A 169 -31.58 6.14 -15.55
N ILE A 170 -30.52 6.66 -16.21
CA ILE A 170 -30.66 7.77 -17.16
C ILE A 170 -31.55 7.39 -18.33
N LEU A 171 -31.34 6.22 -18.94
CA LEU A 171 -32.11 5.78 -20.10
C LEU A 171 -33.56 5.43 -19.73
N LEU A 172 -33.82 4.81 -18.58
CA LEU A 172 -35.16 4.51 -18.10
C LEU A 172 -35.98 5.78 -17.80
N ILE A 173 -35.37 6.75 -17.11
CA ILE A 173 -36.02 8.05 -16.87
C ILE A 173 -36.29 8.78 -18.22
N GLY A 174 -35.29 8.74 -19.13
CA GLY A 174 -35.45 9.30 -20.48
C GLY A 174 -36.60 8.62 -21.25
N ALA A 175 -36.67 7.30 -21.25
CA ALA A 175 -37.73 6.52 -21.89
C ALA A 175 -39.12 6.82 -21.30
N LEU A 176 -39.20 6.88 -19.94
CA LEU A 176 -40.45 7.24 -19.25
C LEU A 176 -40.94 8.64 -19.65
N THR A 177 -40.01 9.61 -19.68
CA THR A 177 -40.31 11.00 -20.10
C THR A 177 -40.73 11.09 -21.56
N PHE A 178 -40.09 10.30 -22.42
CA PHE A 178 -40.42 10.27 -23.87
C PHE A 178 -41.78 9.61 -24.13
N THR A 179 -42.12 8.53 -23.40
CA THR A 179 -43.38 7.81 -23.56
C THR A 179 -44.58 8.66 -23.13
N ALA A 180 -44.49 9.28 -21.98
CA ALA A 180 -45.52 10.16 -21.45
C ALA A 180 -44.89 11.15 -20.43
N PRO A 181 -44.60 12.41 -20.86
CA PRO A 181 -44.00 13.42 -19.98
C PRO A 181 -44.66 13.59 -18.62
N PRO A 182 -46.01 13.54 -18.50
CA PRO A 182 -46.68 13.63 -17.20
C PRO A 182 -46.30 12.52 -16.20
N LEU A 183 -45.93 11.32 -16.68
CA LEU A 183 -45.56 10.20 -15.81
C LEU A 183 -44.18 10.40 -15.13
N ALA A 184 -43.31 11.22 -15.76
CA ALA A 184 -42.03 11.59 -15.15
C ALA A 184 -42.21 12.40 -13.84
N LEU A 185 -43.37 13.08 -13.66
CA LEU A 185 -43.70 13.73 -12.38
C LEU A 185 -43.75 12.75 -11.20
N GLY A 186 -44.11 11.48 -11.45
CA GLY A 186 -44.08 10.44 -10.41
C GLY A 186 -42.68 10.18 -9.86
N VAL A 187 -41.65 10.22 -10.73
CA VAL A 187 -40.24 10.12 -10.31
C VAL A 187 -39.85 11.36 -9.50
N LEU A 188 -40.21 12.55 -9.95
CA LEU A 188 -39.91 13.80 -9.24
C LEU A 188 -40.57 13.85 -7.85
N LEU A 189 -41.79 13.33 -7.71
CA LEU A 189 -42.51 13.26 -6.43
C LEU A 189 -41.77 12.37 -5.41
N ALA A 190 -41.18 11.28 -5.84
CA ALA A 190 -40.47 10.34 -4.96
C ALA A 190 -39.01 10.76 -4.68
N LEU A 191 -38.42 11.62 -5.52
CA LEU A 191 -37.02 12.03 -5.42
C LEU A 191 -36.64 12.67 -4.07
N PRO A 192 -37.47 13.55 -3.43
CA PRO A 192 -37.15 14.10 -2.11
C PRO A 192 -37.00 13.03 -1.04
N LEU A 193 -37.81 11.96 -1.07
CA LEU A 193 -37.74 10.85 -0.13
C LEU A 193 -36.41 10.10 -0.29
N LEU A 194 -36.00 9.79 -1.52
CA LEU A 194 -34.74 9.15 -1.83
C LEU A 194 -33.55 10.01 -1.38
N ILE A 195 -33.56 11.30 -1.72
CA ILE A 195 -32.51 12.25 -1.35
C ILE A 195 -32.39 12.36 0.17
N ALA A 196 -33.51 12.46 0.89
CA ALA A 196 -33.50 12.56 2.34
C ALA A 196 -32.90 11.30 3.00
N GLY A 197 -33.31 10.12 2.53
CA GLY A 197 -32.78 8.84 3.01
C GLY A 197 -31.30 8.68 2.71
N CYS A 198 -30.87 8.96 1.48
CA CYS A 198 -29.46 8.92 1.08
C CYS A 198 -28.59 9.92 1.88
N ARG A 199 -29.04 11.17 2.04
CA ARG A 199 -28.31 12.18 2.85
C ARG A 199 -28.18 11.76 4.30
N TRP A 200 -29.26 11.20 4.88
CA TRP A 200 -29.25 10.71 6.26
C TRP A 200 -28.24 9.57 6.43
N TYR A 201 -28.23 8.61 5.51
CA TYR A 201 -27.33 7.46 5.50
C TYR A 201 -25.87 7.87 5.26
N PHE A 202 -25.59 8.60 4.16
CA PHE A 202 -24.23 8.96 3.78
C PHE A 202 -23.54 9.92 4.74
N LYS A 203 -24.29 10.65 5.55
CA LYS A 203 -23.72 11.45 6.64
C LYS A 203 -23.18 10.58 7.79
N ARG A 204 -23.73 9.38 8.00
CA ARG A 204 -23.44 8.50 9.16
C ARG A 204 -22.62 7.27 8.80
N ALA A 205 -22.86 6.67 7.66
CA ALA A 205 -22.26 5.43 7.22
C ALA A 205 -20.73 5.46 7.17
N PRO A 206 -20.05 6.48 6.62
CA PRO A 206 -18.58 6.46 6.49
C PRO A 206 -17.84 6.41 7.83
N SER A 207 -18.35 7.07 8.86
CA SER A 207 -17.76 7.01 10.20
C SER A 207 -18.03 5.67 10.88
N ALA A 208 -19.25 5.16 10.73
CA ALA A 208 -19.66 3.87 11.31
C ALA A 208 -18.84 2.71 10.74
N TYR A 209 -18.71 2.62 9.42
CA TYR A 209 -17.91 1.58 8.77
C TYR A 209 -16.41 1.66 9.10
N ARG A 210 -15.85 2.87 9.23
CA ARG A 210 -14.46 3.02 9.69
C ARG A 210 -14.28 2.50 11.11
N SER A 211 -15.20 2.81 12.01
CA SER A 211 -15.14 2.33 13.39
C SER A 211 -15.37 0.82 13.51
N GLU A 212 -16.25 0.25 12.69
CA GLU A 212 -16.45 -1.20 12.58
C GLU A 212 -15.18 -1.89 12.11
N ALA A 213 -14.55 -1.40 11.02
CA ALA A 213 -13.31 -1.95 10.49
C ALA A 213 -12.14 -1.83 11.48
N ALA A 214 -12.03 -0.70 12.20
CA ALA A 214 -11.03 -0.51 13.25
C ALA A 214 -11.26 -1.48 14.43
N GLY A 215 -12.52 -1.69 14.83
CA GLY A 215 -12.89 -2.66 15.85
C GLY A 215 -12.54 -4.10 15.46
N TYR A 216 -12.82 -4.48 14.21
CA TYR A 216 -12.41 -5.78 13.67
C TYR A 216 -10.90 -5.97 13.68
N ALA A 217 -10.15 -4.98 13.21
CA ALA A 217 -8.69 -5.01 13.22
C ALA A 217 -8.11 -5.14 14.64
N ALA A 218 -8.72 -4.46 15.62
CA ALA A 218 -8.30 -4.56 17.02
C ALA A 218 -8.54 -5.96 17.61
N VAL A 219 -9.64 -6.62 17.23
CA VAL A 219 -9.90 -8.03 17.63
C VAL A 219 -8.90 -8.96 16.96
N ALA A 220 -8.65 -8.80 15.65
CA ALA A 220 -7.70 -9.63 14.92
C ALA A 220 -6.26 -9.49 15.48
N ALA A 221 -5.82 -8.27 15.77
CA ALA A 221 -4.51 -8.01 16.39
C ALA A 221 -4.39 -8.65 17.78
N LEU A 222 -5.44 -8.56 18.59
CA LEU A 222 -5.46 -9.18 19.93
C LEU A 222 -5.39 -10.71 19.86
N LEU A 223 -6.03 -11.32 18.86
CA LEU A 223 -5.97 -12.77 18.65
C LEU A 223 -4.58 -13.19 18.18
N ALA A 224 -4.00 -12.48 17.20
CA ALA A 224 -2.63 -12.73 16.73
C ALA A 224 -1.63 -12.63 17.89
N GLU A 225 -1.65 -11.54 18.67
CA GLU A 225 -0.80 -11.39 19.87
C GLU A 225 -1.00 -12.53 20.87
N SER A 226 -2.24 -13.03 21.03
CA SER A 226 -2.52 -14.12 21.95
C SER A 226 -1.95 -15.46 21.47
N VAL A 227 -1.88 -15.68 20.16
CA VAL A 227 -1.24 -16.85 19.55
C VAL A 227 0.29 -16.76 19.70
N ASP A 228 0.87 -15.62 19.38
CA ASP A 228 2.31 -15.41 19.48
C ASP A 228 2.80 -15.53 20.92
N ALA A 229 2.03 -15.00 21.88
CA ALA A 229 2.34 -15.05 23.29
C ALA A 229 1.79 -16.31 24.02
N ALA A 230 1.34 -17.35 23.29
CA ALA A 230 0.63 -18.50 23.89
C ALA A 230 1.41 -19.15 25.04
N ARG A 231 2.72 -19.36 24.86
CA ARG A 231 3.60 -19.92 25.91
C ARG A 231 3.66 -19.04 27.16
N THR A 232 3.73 -17.74 27.00
CA THR A 232 3.74 -16.77 28.10
C THR A 232 2.40 -16.73 28.82
N ILE A 233 1.29 -16.74 28.06
CA ILE A 233 -0.08 -16.78 28.62
C ILE A 233 -0.27 -18.05 29.47
N GLU A 234 0.19 -19.20 29.00
CA GLU A 234 0.12 -20.47 29.71
C GLU A 234 0.99 -20.45 30.96
N ALA A 235 2.29 -20.08 30.83
CA ALA A 235 3.24 -20.05 31.94
C ALA A 235 2.78 -19.15 33.10
N HIS A 236 2.17 -18.01 32.78
CA HIS A 236 1.70 -17.06 33.79
C HIS A 236 0.21 -17.19 34.11
N ARG A 237 -0.51 -18.20 33.58
CA ARG A 237 -1.93 -18.47 33.82
C ARG A 237 -2.84 -17.27 33.48
N LEU A 238 -2.49 -16.50 32.44
CA LEU A 238 -3.22 -15.27 32.05
C LEU A 238 -4.47 -15.54 31.21
N GLY A 239 -4.85 -16.79 30.92
CA GLY A 239 -5.93 -17.16 30.01
C GLY A 239 -7.26 -16.50 30.34
N LYS A 240 -7.69 -16.51 31.62
CA LYS A 240 -8.96 -15.86 32.03
C LYS A 240 -8.96 -14.35 31.79
N GLY A 241 -7.85 -13.67 32.08
CA GLY A 241 -7.70 -12.24 31.83
C GLY A 241 -7.73 -11.92 30.33
N ARG A 242 -7.08 -12.76 29.52
CA ARG A 242 -7.04 -12.59 28.06
C ARG A 242 -8.43 -12.75 27.43
N VAL A 243 -9.20 -13.77 27.87
CA VAL A 243 -10.59 -13.96 27.44
C VAL A 243 -11.45 -12.72 27.78
N ALA A 244 -11.34 -12.17 29.00
CA ALA A 244 -12.10 -10.99 29.40
C ALA A 244 -11.77 -9.76 28.52
N VAL A 245 -10.50 -9.56 28.15
CA VAL A 245 -10.07 -8.49 27.24
C VAL A 245 -10.64 -8.73 25.85
N SER A 246 -10.58 -9.97 25.35
CA SER A 246 -11.14 -10.35 24.05
C SER A 246 -12.64 -10.11 23.98
N ASP A 247 -13.40 -10.52 25.01
CA ASP A 247 -14.84 -10.30 25.10
C ASP A 247 -15.20 -8.81 25.07
N LYS A 248 -14.41 -7.97 25.76
CA LYS A 248 -14.63 -6.51 25.74
C LYS A 248 -14.44 -5.95 24.33
N ARG A 249 -13.39 -6.36 23.61
CA ARG A 249 -13.13 -5.90 22.24
C ARG A 249 -14.18 -6.42 21.24
N ILE A 250 -14.59 -7.67 21.36
CA ILE A 250 -15.65 -8.26 20.54
C ILE A 250 -16.98 -7.52 20.76
N LYS A 251 -17.34 -7.20 22.01
CA LYS A 251 -18.54 -6.41 22.32
C LYS A 251 -18.50 -5.01 21.71
N GLN A 252 -17.34 -4.34 21.72
CA GLN A 252 -17.17 -3.03 21.08
C GLN A 252 -17.37 -3.12 19.57
N TRP A 253 -16.68 -4.07 18.91
CA TRP A 253 -16.84 -4.30 17.47
C TRP A 253 -18.28 -4.67 17.10
N SER A 254 -18.88 -5.63 17.79
CA SER A 254 -20.29 -6.04 17.57
C SER A 254 -21.28 -4.88 17.78
N GLY A 255 -20.96 -3.91 18.65
CA GLY A 255 -21.73 -2.68 18.80
C GLY A 255 -21.75 -1.84 17.51
N TRP A 256 -20.60 -1.67 16.88
CA TRP A 256 -20.48 -0.95 15.62
C TRP A 256 -21.11 -1.70 14.45
N GLU A 257 -20.94 -3.03 14.38
CA GLU A 257 -21.59 -3.89 13.38
C GLU A 257 -23.13 -3.78 13.47
N ARG A 258 -23.69 -3.84 14.68
CA ARG A 258 -25.14 -3.63 14.88
C ARG A 258 -25.60 -2.24 14.47
N TYR A 259 -24.75 -1.21 14.66
CA TYR A 259 -25.08 0.14 14.24
C TYR A 259 -25.07 0.28 12.71
N THR A 260 -24.11 -0.29 12.01
CA THR A 260 -24.08 -0.31 10.52
C THR A 260 -25.26 -1.10 9.95
N LEU A 261 -25.60 -2.24 10.55
CA LEU A 261 -26.82 -2.98 10.20
C LEU A 261 -28.09 -2.15 10.41
N PHE A 262 -28.17 -1.39 11.51
CA PHE A 262 -29.29 -0.46 11.74
C PHE A 262 -29.37 0.61 10.66
N LEU A 263 -28.25 1.22 10.25
CA LEU A 263 -28.25 2.20 9.17
C LEU A 263 -28.82 1.61 7.87
N ARG A 264 -28.44 0.37 7.52
CA ARG A 264 -28.99 -0.36 6.37
C ARG A 264 -30.47 -0.68 6.55
N SER A 265 -30.88 -1.11 7.74
CA SER A 265 -32.28 -1.44 8.02
C SER A 265 -33.23 -0.24 7.92
N VAL A 266 -32.72 0.99 7.96
CA VAL A 266 -33.48 2.21 7.68
C VAL A 266 -33.42 2.57 6.20
N LEU A 267 -32.23 2.49 5.56
CA LEU A 267 -32.05 2.88 4.17
C LEU A 267 -32.85 2.00 3.20
N PHE A 268 -32.75 0.67 3.32
CA PHE A 268 -33.42 -0.23 2.38
C PHE A 268 -34.95 -0.08 2.33
N PRO A 269 -35.68 0.02 3.47
CA PRO A 269 -37.09 0.36 3.43
C PRO A 269 -37.41 1.71 2.80
N VAL A 270 -36.58 2.74 3.01
CA VAL A 270 -36.77 4.05 2.37
C VAL A 270 -36.63 3.94 0.84
N ILE A 271 -35.66 3.18 0.35
CA ILE A 271 -35.49 2.91 -1.08
C ILE A 271 -36.71 2.19 -1.63
N ASN A 272 -37.15 1.11 -0.97
CA ASN A 272 -38.34 0.35 -1.39
C ASN A 272 -39.59 1.23 -1.37
N LEU A 273 -39.77 2.07 -0.34
CA LEU A 273 -40.86 3.02 -0.26
C LEU A 273 -40.80 4.05 -1.42
N THR A 274 -39.60 4.51 -1.76
CA THR A 274 -39.39 5.38 -2.93
C THR A 274 -39.87 4.71 -4.22
N HIS A 275 -39.50 3.44 -4.45
CA HIS A 275 -39.94 2.68 -5.62
C HIS A 275 -41.47 2.50 -5.65
N VAL A 276 -42.06 2.11 -4.51
CA VAL A 276 -43.52 1.99 -4.38
C VAL A 276 -44.18 3.34 -4.66
N THR A 277 -43.62 4.44 -4.18
CA THR A 277 -44.14 5.80 -4.42
C THR A 277 -44.09 6.15 -5.91
N ILE A 278 -42.96 5.86 -6.61
CA ILE A 278 -42.85 6.06 -8.06
C ILE A 278 -43.92 5.25 -8.78
N PHE A 279 -44.03 3.96 -8.48
CA PHE A 279 -44.97 3.06 -9.14
C PHE A 279 -46.44 3.48 -8.91
N LEU A 280 -46.83 3.78 -7.67
CA LEU A 280 -48.16 4.27 -7.33
C LEU A 280 -48.43 5.64 -7.96
N ALA A 281 -47.46 6.56 -7.97
CA ALA A 281 -47.65 7.86 -8.61
C ALA A 281 -47.88 7.70 -10.11
N VAL A 282 -47.13 6.82 -10.80
CA VAL A 282 -47.33 6.51 -12.22
C VAL A 282 -48.72 5.92 -12.45
N LEU A 283 -49.19 4.98 -11.61
CA LEU A 283 -50.52 4.37 -11.76
C LEU A 283 -51.67 5.38 -11.48
N VAL A 284 -51.59 6.11 -10.38
CA VAL A 284 -52.69 7.00 -9.94
C VAL A 284 -52.73 8.24 -10.84
N MET A 285 -51.59 8.91 -11.03
CA MET A 285 -51.54 10.11 -11.87
C MET A 285 -51.74 9.73 -13.34
N GLY A 286 -51.08 8.65 -13.79
CA GLY A 286 -51.24 8.16 -15.16
C GLY A 286 -52.68 7.71 -15.47
N GLY A 287 -53.33 7.02 -14.51
CA GLY A 287 -54.74 6.67 -14.60
C GLY A 287 -55.63 7.91 -14.71
N ALA A 288 -55.39 8.95 -13.90
CA ALA A 288 -56.12 10.22 -13.98
C ALA A 288 -55.91 10.94 -15.34
N PHE A 289 -54.67 10.94 -15.86
CA PHE A 289 -54.35 11.49 -17.16
C PHE A 289 -54.94 10.67 -18.32
N ALA A 290 -55.01 9.34 -18.20
CA ALA A 290 -55.67 8.49 -19.18
C ALA A 290 -57.20 8.73 -19.23
N LEU A 291 -57.84 8.91 -18.08
CA LEU A 291 -59.26 9.26 -18.01
C LEU A 291 -59.57 10.64 -18.64
N GLN A 292 -58.61 11.55 -18.60
CA GLN A 292 -58.72 12.87 -19.24
C GLN A 292 -58.32 12.85 -20.72
N GLY A 293 -57.86 11.72 -21.25
CA GLY A 293 -57.42 11.58 -22.64
C GLY A 293 -56.06 12.20 -22.96
N TRP A 294 -55.24 12.53 -21.94
CA TRP A 294 -53.90 13.10 -22.14
C TRP A 294 -52.86 12.02 -22.51
N ILE A 295 -53.07 10.80 -22.06
CA ILE A 295 -52.27 9.63 -22.41
C ILE A 295 -53.20 8.47 -22.70
N ASP A 296 -52.74 7.48 -23.48
CA ASP A 296 -53.47 6.24 -23.73
C ASP A 296 -53.16 5.17 -22.68
N VAL A 297 -53.96 4.08 -22.66
CA VAL A 297 -53.78 2.98 -21.69
C VAL A 297 -52.49 2.24 -21.95
N GLY A 298 -52.05 2.18 -23.21
CA GLY A 298 -50.78 1.59 -23.61
C GLY A 298 -49.58 2.36 -23.06
N GLN A 299 -49.63 3.70 -23.13
CA GLN A 299 -48.61 4.58 -22.53
C GLN A 299 -48.55 4.43 -21.01
N LEU A 300 -49.72 4.32 -20.34
CA LEU A 300 -49.80 4.08 -18.91
C LEU A 300 -49.14 2.72 -18.55
N THR A 301 -49.47 1.67 -19.31
CA THR A 301 -48.91 0.33 -19.11
C THR A 301 -47.39 0.32 -19.29
N THR A 302 -46.91 0.90 -20.39
CA THR A 302 -45.49 1.06 -20.68
C THR A 302 -44.77 1.80 -19.56
N GLY A 303 -45.35 2.93 -19.13
CA GLY A 303 -44.79 3.78 -18.07
C GLY A 303 -44.70 3.06 -16.72
N ALA A 304 -45.72 2.27 -16.35
CA ALA A 304 -45.73 1.47 -15.14
C ALA A 304 -44.63 0.38 -15.15
N LEU A 305 -44.43 -0.28 -16.28
CA LEU A 305 -43.37 -1.29 -16.46
C LEU A 305 -41.97 -0.65 -16.46
N LEU A 306 -41.78 0.50 -17.12
CA LEU A 306 -40.50 1.24 -17.06
C LEU A 306 -40.20 1.73 -15.64
N ALA A 307 -41.21 2.20 -14.89
CA ALA A 307 -41.07 2.60 -13.50
C ALA A 307 -40.64 1.40 -12.61
N GLN A 308 -41.21 0.22 -12.85
CA GLN A 308 -40.83 -0.99 -12.14
C GLN A 308 -39.36 -1.40 -12.45
N MET A 309 -38.89 -1.20 -13.65
CA MET A 309 -37.50 -1.50 -14.04
C MET A 309 -36.45 -0.58 -13.37
N LEU A 310 -36.84 0.55 -12.76
CA LEU A 310 -35.92 1.43 -12.02
C LEU A 310 -35.43 0.84 -10.70
N VAL A 311 -36.11 -0.18 -10.15
CA VAL A 311 -35.78 -0.78 -8.86
C VAL A 311 -34.36 -1.34 -8.82
N ASP A 312 -34.03 -2.19 -9.78
CA ASP A 312 -32.76 -2.94 -9.80
C ASP A 312 -31.53 -2.03 -10.00
N PRO A 313 -31.49 -1.11 -10.96
CA PRO A 313 -30.33 -0.24 -11.16
C PRO A 313 -30.10 0.73 -9.98
N VAL A 314 -31.14 1.20 -9.31
CA VAL A 314 -30.98 2.03 -8.10
C VAL A 314 -30.40 1.20 -6.96
N ASN A 315 -30.91 -0.01 -6.73
CA ASN A 315 -30.36 -0.92 -5.74
C ASN A 315 -28.91 -1.29 -6.05
N LEU A 316 -28.57 -1.50 -7.33
CA LEU A 316 -27.22 -1.79 -7.80
C LEU A 316 -26.24 -0.65 -7.44
N ILE A 317 -26.61 0.60 -7.75
CA ILE A 317 -25.80 1.78 -7.45
C ILE A 317 -25.54 1.88 -5.94
N LEU A 318 -26.57 1.70 -5.11
CA LEU A 318 -26.46 1.84 -3.67
C LEU A 318 -25.61 0.71 -3.04
N ARG A 319 -25.73 -0.52 -3.54
CA ARG A 319 -24.90 -1.65 -3.11
C ARG A 319 -23.42 -1.39 -3.34
N TRP A 320 -23.06 -0.94 -4.54
CA TRP A 320 -21.67 -0.72 -4.91
C TRP A 320 -21.08 0.58 -4.36
N TYR A 321 -21.92 1.50 -3.93
CA TYR A 321 -21.45 2.72 -3.27
C TYR A 321 -20.69 2.43 -1.96
N ASP A 322 -21.18 1.50 -1.15
CA ASP A 322 -20.50 1.11 0.10
C ASP A 322 -19.12 0.49 -0.19
N GLU A 323 -19.04 -0.37 -1.21
CA GLU A 323 -17.78 -0.98 -1.65
C GLU A 323 -16.78 0.07 -2.14
N LEU A 324 -17.24 1.10 -2.85
CA LEU A 324 -16.39 2.20 -3.26
C LEU A 324 -15.83 3.01 -2.09
N GLN A 325 -16.56 3.14 -1.00
CA GLN A 325 -16.05 3.83 0.19
C GLN A 325 -14.89 3.08 0.83
N VAL A 326 -14.99 1.75 0.89
CA VAL A 326 -13.88 0.90 1.35
C VAL A 326 -12.68 1.03 0.42
N ALA A 327 -12.93 0.97 -0.89
CA ALA A 327 -11.89 1.10 -1.91
C ALA A 327 -11.19 2.48 -1.86
N GLN A 328 -11.92 3.56 -1.55
CA GLN A 328 -11.33 4.89 -1.40
C GLN A 328 -10.22 4.94 -0.35
N VAL A 329 -10.38 4.25 0.77
CA VAL A 329 -9.35 4.19 1.82
C VAL A 329 -8.12 3.46 1.31
N SER A 330 -8.29 2.32 0.65
CA SER A 330 -7.20 1.54 0.08
C SER A 330 -6.48 2.30 -1.05
N ILE A 331 -7.22 2.98 -1.94
CA ILE A 331 -6.62 3.87 -2.96
C ILE A 331 -5.81 4.98 -2.29
N ALA A 332 -6.35 5.64 -1.27
CA ALA A 332 -5.66 6.72 -0.57
C ALA A 332 -4.33 6.24 0.04
N ARG A 333 -4.29 5.04 0.62
CA ARG A 333 -3.07 4.44 1.15
C ARG A 333 -2.05 4.12 0.04
N LEU A 334 -2.49 3.58 -1.09
CA LEU A 334 -1.60 3.25 -2.22
C LEU A 334 -1.08 4.52 -2.91
N VAL A 335 -1.96 5.48 -3.16
CA VAL A 335 -1.61 6.74 -3.84
C VAL A 335 -0.81 7.68 -2.94
N GLY A 336 -0.92 7.54 -1.60
CA GLY A 336 -0.13 8.32 -0.64
C GLY A 336 1.37 8.19 -0.83
N VAL A 337 1.86 7.07 -1.38
CA VAL A 337 3.27 6.91 -1.76
C VAL A 337 3.70 7.91 -2.84
N ARG A 338 2.76 8.44 -3.64
CA ARG A 338 3.04 9.49 -4.64
C ARG A 338 3.33 10.86 -4.02
N GLU A 339 2.98 11.08 -2.77
CA GLU A 339 3.25 12.33 -2.04
C GLU A 339 4.68 12.36 -1.46
N ILE A 340 5.39 11.22 -1.51
CA ILE A 340 6.79 11.15 -1.14
C ILE A 340 7.60 11.54 -2.38
N GLU A 341 8.40 12.58 -2.25
CA GLU A 341 9.33 12.96 -3.31
C GLU A 341 10.34 11.83 -3.51
N PRO A 342 10.54 11.37 -4.75
CA PRO A 342 11.61 10.41 -5.04
C PRO A 342 12.94 11.06 -4.64
N ASP A 343 13.89 10.23 -4.22
CA ASP A 343 15.26 10.66 -3.97
C ASP A 343 15.95 11.02 -5.30
N SER A 344 15.53 12.14 -5.86
CA SER A 344 16.03 12.70 -7.12
C SER A 344 17.16 13.68 -6.81
N GLY A 345 18.31 13.17 -6.38
CA GLY A 345 19.51 14.01 -6.27
C GLY A 345 19.86 14.67 -7.60
N ASP A 346 20.64 15.72 -7.53
CA ASP A 346 21.17 16.42 -8.70
C ASP A 346 22.32 15.63 -9.30
N ALA A 347 22.12 15.06 -10.50
CA ALA A 347 23.14 14.27 -11.20
C ALA A 347 24.40 15.08 -11.57
N SER A 348 24.38 16.42 -11.46
CA SER A 348 25.54 17.26 -11.65
C SER A 348 26.46 17.33 -10.42
N VAL A 349 25.97 16.89 -9.26
CA VAL A 349 26.73 16.88 -8.01
C VAL A 349 27.58 15.60 -7.98
N VAL A 350 28.85 15.73 -8.29
CA VAL A 350 29.83 14.64 -8.30
C VAL A 350 30.89 14.94 -7.23
N PRO A 351 31.31 13.96 -6.42
CA PRO A 351 32.34 14.19 -5.41
C PRO A 351 33.70 14.49 -6.04
N ASN A 352 34.34 15.55 -5.55
CA ASN A 352 35.72 15.89 -5.91
C ASN A 352 36.63 15.55 -4.72
N GLY A 353 36.96 14.28 -4.58
CA GLY A 353 37.74 13.74 -3.46
C GLY A 353 37.01 12.60 -2.73
N ARG A 354 37.62 12.12 -1.63
CA ARG A 354 37.12 10.93 -0.89
C ARG A 354 37.01 11.18 0.61
N THR A 355 37.23 12.39 1.08
CA THR A 355 37.10 12.75 2.49
C THR A 355 35.61 12.80 2.85
N VAL A 356 35.21 12.14 3.93
CA VAL A 356 33.86 12.23 4.47
C VAL A 356 33.88 13.25 5.61
N GLN A 357 33.03 14.27 5.51
CA GLN A 357 32.93 15.35 6.51
C GLN A 357 31.48 15.52 6.98
N ALA A 358 31.30 15.64 8.27
CA ALA A 358 30.05 16.07 8.92
C ALA A 358 30.30 17.40 9.59
N ASP A 359 29.48 18.41 9.31
CA ASP A 359 29.58 19.74 9.88
C ASP A 359 28.30 20.18 10.55
N ASP A 360 28.35 20.43 11.87
CA ASP A 360 27.24 20.85 12.74
C ASP A 360 25.95 20.04 12.55
N VAL A 361 26.08 18.71 12.44
CA VAL A 361 24.99 17.81 12.08
C VAL A 361 24.03 17.62 13.26
N HIS A 362 22.75 17.93 13.01
CA HIS A 362 21.63 17.57 13.87
C HIS A 362 20.70 16.59 13.14
N PHE A 363 20.21 15.58 13.85
CA PHE A 363 19.28 14.62 13.29
C PHE A 363 18.35 14.01 14.34
N GLY A 364 17.09 13.79 13.95
CA GLY A 364 16.10 13.05 14.72
C GLY A 364 15.12 12.29 13.83
N TYR A 365 14.72 11.10 14.26
CA TYR A 365 13.73 10.29 13.55
C TYR A 365 12.30 10.85 13.62
N ARG A 366 12.03 11.69 14.63
CA ARG A 366 10.74 12.38 14.83
C ARG A 366 10.96 13.88 14.88
N ALA A 367 9.99 14.63 14.38
CA ALA A 367 10.04 16.08 14.47
C ALA A 367 10.13 16.53 15.93
N GLY A 368 11.07 17.42 16.23
CA GLY A 368 11.25 18.01 17.57
C GLY A 368 12.06 17.17 18.58
N VAL A 369 12.48 15.96 18.23
CA VAL A 369 13.32 15.10 19.09
C VAL A 369 14.59 14.72 18.34
N ASP A 370 15.71 15.36 18.69
CA ASP A 370 17.00 15.02 18.10
C ASP A 370 17.65 13.83 18.81
N VAL A 371 18.33 13.03 18.02
CA VAL A 371 19.19 11.91 18.43
C VAL A 371 20.66 12.30 18.31
N LEU A 372 20.98 13.17 17.37
CA LEU A 372 22.33 13.72 17.17
C LEU A 372 22.28 15.24 17.30
N HIS A 373 23.27 15.81 17.99
CA HIS A 373 23.36 17.21 18.34
C HIS A 373 24.75 17.75 18.03
N GLN A 374 24.86 18.69 17.07
CA GLN A 374 26.11 19.39 16.73
C GLN A 374 27.29 18.42 16.46
N VAL A 375 27.07 17.36 15.68
CA VAL A 375 28.14 16.42 15.35
C VAL A 375 29.01 17.01 14.26
N THR A 376 30.30 17.22 14.59
CA THR A 376 31.34 17.63 13.63
C THR A 376 32.43 16.57 13.61
N LEU A 377 32.74 16.06 12.41
CA LEU A 377 33.69 14.96 12.20
C LEU A 377 34.33 15.07 10.83
N ASP A 378 35.64 14.87 10.76
CA ASP A 378 36.40 14.77 9.53
C ASP A 378 37.08 13.39 9.43
N VAL A 379 36.83 12.66 8.35
CA VAL A 379 37.37 11.31 8.11
C VAL A 379 38.18 11.36 6.79
N PRO A 380 39.49 11.50 6.88
CA PRO A 380 40.39 11.49 5.73
C PRO A 380 40.33 10.16 4.96
N PRO A 381 40.66 10.15 3.66
CA PRO A 381 40.76 8.92 2.88
C PRO A 381 41.72 7.89 3.49
N GLY A 382 41.30 6.61 3.53
CA GLY A 382 42.10 5.51 4.06
C GLY A 382 42.11 5.40 5.60
N THR A 383 41.43 6.30 6.32
CA THR A 383 41.35 6.28 7.79
C THR A 383 40.36 5.23 8.29
N ARG A 384 40.74 4.48 9.31
CA ARG A 384 39.86 3.57 10.08
C ARG A 384 39.36 4.31 11.31
N LEU A 385 38.11 4.74 11.29
CA LEU A 385 37.41 5.40 12.39
C LEU A 385 36.57 4.39 13.16
N ALA A 386 36.71 4.33 14.47
CA ALA A 386 35.81 3.57 15.36
C ALA A 386 34.84 4.51 16.10
N LEU A 387 33.54 4.26 15.99
CA LEU A 387 32.50 4.90 16.79
C LEU A 387 32.22 4.07 18.02
N VAL A 388 32.54 4.57 19.22
CA VAL A 388 32.34 3.90 20.51
C VAL A 388 31.39 4.70 21.39
N GLY A 389 30.80 4.08 22.40
CA GLY A 389 29.92 4.73 23.37
C GLY A 389 28.78 3.81 23.84
N PRO A 390 27.97 4.24 24.81
CA PRO A 390 26.89 3.45 25.36
C PRO A 390 25.81 3.10 24.32
N SER A 391 25.01 2.07 24.62
CA SER A 391 23.87 1.72 23.77
C SER A 391 22.87 2.89 23.74
N GLY A 392 22.34 3.20 22.55
CA GLY A 392 21.41 4.33 22.37
C GLY A 392 22.08 5.70 22.22
N ALA A 393 23.41 5.84 22.28
CA ALA A 393 24.13 7.10 22.15
C ALA A 393 24.06 7.76 20.75
N GLY A 394 23.52 7.07 19.73
CA GLY A 394 23.40 7.60 18.37
C GLY A 394 24.44 7.09 17.36
N LYS A 395 25.30 6.12 17.71
CA LYS A 395 26.37 5.59 16.84
C LYS A 395 25.84 5.04 15.51
N SER A 396 24.85 4.16 15.53
CA SER A 396 24.26 3.57 14.30
C SER A 396 23.52 4.64 13.48
N THR A 397 22.92 5.65 14.16
CA THR A 397 22.32 6.80 13.49
C THR A 397 23.37 7.62 12.76
N LEU A 398 24.51 7.90 13.39
CA LEU A 398 25.62 8.61 12.74
C LEU A 398 26.18 7.81 11.56
N GLY A 399 26.37 6.50 11.72
CA GLY A 399 26.80 5.61 10.64
C GLY A 399 25.87 5.66 9.42
N ARG A 400 24.54 5.62 9.64
CA ARG A 400 23.55 5.70 8.55
C ARG A 400 23.53 7.05 7.87
N LEU A 401 23.77 8.13 8.60
CA LEU A 401 23.92 9.47 8.03
C LEU A 401 25.19 9.58 7.16
N LEU A 402 26.33 9.06 7.65
CA LEU A 402 27.59 9.02 6.90
C LEU A 402 27.51 8.13 5.65
N ALA A 403 26.62 7.11 5.68
CA ALA A 403 26.32 6.26 4.53
C ALA A 403 25.29 6.89 3.56
N GLY A 404 24.77 8.09 3.84
CA GLY A 404 23.79 8.77 2.98
C GLY A 404 22.41 8.13 2.96
N ILE A 405 22.06 7.28 3.97
CA ILE A 405 20.70 6.68 4.10
C ILE A 405 19.68 7.70 4.56
N TYR A 406 20.14 8.63 5.41
CA TYR A 406 19.35 9.76 5.89
C TYR A 406 20.08 11.06 5.59
N GLY A 407 19.34 12.12 5.26
CA GLY A 407 19.84 13.48 5.26
C GLY A 407 19.82 14.08 6.68
N PRO A 408 20.79 14.95 7.05
CA PRO A 408 20.74 15.68 8.32
C PRO A 408 19.55 16.64 8.35
N ARG A 409 19.05 16.97 9.54
CA ARG A 409 18.00 18.00 9.70
C ARG A 409 18.56 19.39 9.55
N THR A 410 19.71 19.67 10.15
CA THR A 410 20.53 20.87 9.98
C THR A 410 21.99 20.45 9.94
N GLY A 411 22.85 21.31 9.41
CA GLY A 411 24.23 20.97 9.11
C GLY A 411 24.36 20.28 7.76
N SER A 412 25.54 19.74 7.45
CA SER A 412 25.80 19.06 6.19
C SER A 412 26.69 17.84 6.36
N ILE A 413 26.52 16.85 5.45
CA ILE A 413 27.46 15.73 5.30
C ILE A 413 27.94 15.73 3.87
N THR A 414 29.26 15.76 3.67
CA THR A 414 29.86 15.83 2.35
C THR A 414 30.82 14.68 2.10
N LEU A 415 30.94 14.30 0.84
CA LEU A 415 31.96 13.40 0.31
C LEU A 415 32.79 14.20 -0.73
N GLY A 416 34.06 14.49 -0.44
CA GLY A 416 34.89 15.27 -1.33
C GLY A 416 34.23 16.59 -1.76
N ALA A 417 33.71 17.36 -0.80
CA ALA A 417 32.98 18.62 -0.95
C ALA A 417 31.57 18.52 -1.61
N ALA A 418 31.14 17.35 -2.06
CA ALA A 418 29.78 17.14 -2.55
C ALA A 418 28.85 16.75 -1.39
N GLU A 419 27.74 17.46 -1.21
CA GLU A 419 26.77 17.16 -0.17
C GLU A 419 25.99 15.89 -0.49
N LEU A 420 26.03 14.88 0.39
CA LEU A 420 25.40 13.57 0.18
C LEU A 420 23.88 13.67 -0.03
N SER A 421 23.21 14.58 0.65
CA SER A 421 21.77 14.82 0.53
C SER A 421 21.34 15.37 -0.83
N ARG A 422 22.29 15.90 -1.60
CA ARG A 422 22.05 16.44 -2.95
C ARG A 422 22.48 15.50 -4.07
N MET A 423 23.23 14.44 -3.76
CA MET A 423 23.64 13.45 -4.73
C MET A 423 22.53 12.43 -4.98
N PRO A 424 22.40 11.89 -6.21
CA PRO A 424 21.54 10.73 -6.45
C PRO A 424 21.95 9.55 -5.55
N ALA A 425 20.98 8.85 -4.96
CA ALA A 425 21.26 7.73 -4.06
C ALA A 425 22.10 6.62 -4.72
N GLU A 426 21.95 6.42 -6.02
CA GLU A 426 22.76 5.48 -6.80
C GLU A 426 24.23 5.89 -6.82
N GLU A 427 24.51 7.20 -7.00
CA GLU A 427 25.86 7.73 -6.99
C GLU A 427 26.49 7.65 -5.60
N VAL A 428 25.75 7.97 -4.56
CA VAL A 428 26.22 7.80 -3.17
C VAL A 428 26.65 6.34 -2.93
N ARG A 429 25.83 5.36 -3.35
CA ARG A 429 26.12 3.93 -3.17
C ARG A 429 27.34 3.42 -3.94
N ARG A 430 27.76 4.09 -5.01
CA ARG A 430 29.02 3.77 -5.71
C ARG A 430 30.24 4.11 -4.87
N HIS A 431 30.11 5.11 -4.00
CA HIS A 431 31.23 5.61 -3.21
C HIS A 431 31.20 5.13 -1.77
N VAL A 432 30.02 5.02 -1.17
CA VAL A 432 29.82 4.65 0.25
C VAL A 432 28.90 3.45 0.35
N ALA A 433 29.35 2.40 1.02
CA ALA A 433 28.51 1.23 1.32
C ALA A 433 28.30 1.06 2.81
N LEU A 434 27.05 0.80 3.22
CA LEU A 434 26.72 0.36 4.57
C LEU A 434 26.67 -1.16 4.60
N VAL A 435 27.43 -1.76 5.50
CA VAL A 435 27.38 -3.19 5.83
C VAL A 435 26.69 -3.34 7.17
N ASN A 436 25.48 -3.86 7.14
CA ASN A 436 24.66 -4.12 8.32
C ASN A 436 24.64 -5.61 8.67
N GLN A 437 23.97 -5.95 9.75
CA GLN A 437 23.89 -7.31 10.30
C GLN A 437 23.05 -8.27 9.44
N GLU A 438 22.12 -7.76 8.62
CA GLU A 438 21.24 -8.59 7.79
C GLU A 438 21.87 -8.87 6.43
N HIS A 439 22.11 -10.15 6.14
CA HIS A 439 22.68 -10.63 4.88
C HIS A 439 21.62 -11.34 4.05
N HIS A 440 20.91 -10.58 3.21
CA HIS A 440 19.83 -11.14 2.40
C HIS A 440 20.36 -11.85 1.15
N VAL A 441 19.89 -13.10 0.95
CA VAL A 441 20.10 -13.88 -0.27
C VAL A 441 18.78 -13.93 -1.04
N PHE A 442 18.77 -13.37 -2.22
CA PHE A 442 17.58 -13.37 -3.09
C PHE A 442 17.37 -14.74 -3.72
N VAL A 443 16.12 -15.06 -4.01
CA VAL A 443 15.78 -16.27 -4.78
C VAL A 443 16.31 -16.11 -6.21
N GLY A 444 17.12 -17.07 -6.65
CA GLY A 444 17.77 -17.08 -7.95
C GLY A 444 19.14 -17.75 -7.88
N SER A 445 19.92 -17.72 -8.96
CA SER A 445 21.23 -18.35 -8.97
C SER A 445 22.23 -17.60 -8.08
N LEU A 446 23.29 -18.30 -7.63
CA LEU A 446 24.41 -17.64 -6.93
C LEU A 446 25.04 -16.55 -7.80
N ARG A 447 25.12 -16.78 -9.12
CA ARG A 447 25.54 -15.80 -10.12
C ARG A 447 24.71 -14.52 -10.07
N ASP A 448 23.38 -14.65 -10.13
CA ASP A 448 22.47 -13.51 -10.10
C ASP A 448 22.61 -12.72 -8.80
N ASN A 449 22.76 -13.44 -7.70
CA ASN A 449 22.99 -12.83 -6.39
C ASN A 449 24.27 -12.01 -6.33
N LEU A 450 25.34 -12.44 -6.95
CA LEU A 450 26.61 -11.69 -7.02
C LEU A 450 26.52 -10.51 -7.97
N ARG A 451 25.88 -10.69 -9.13
CA ARG A 451 25.69 -9.65 -10.15
C ARG A 451 24.80 -8.50 -9.71
N LEU A 452 24.06 -8.63 -8.61
CA LEU A 452 23.37 -7.48 -8.02
C LEU A 452 24.30 -6.31 -7.70
N ALA A 453 25.56 -6.59 -7.36
CA ALA A 453 26.55 -5.55 -7.08
C ALA A 453 27.18 -4.96 -8.36
N ARG A 454 27.36 -5.76 -9.39
CA ARG A 454 27.89 -5.35 -10.70
C ARG A 454 27.31 -6.26 -11.79
N PRO A 455 26.24 -5.81 -12.50
CA PRO A 455 25.52 -6.63 -13.49
C PRO A 455 26.40 -7.18 -14.61
N GLU A 456 27.40 -6.41 -15.04
CA GLU A 456 28.31 -6.75 -16.16
C GLU A 456 29.51 -7.60 -15.70
N ALA A 457 29.58 -8.03 -14.42
CA ALA A 457 30.73 -8.79 -13.94
C ALA A 457 30.87 -10.13 -14.69
N ALA A 458 32.09 -10.40 -15.21
CA ALA A 458 32.43 -11.66 -15.83
C ALA A 458 32.61 -12.76 -14.77
N ASP A 459 32.42 -14.02 -15.14
CA ASP A 459 32.55 -15.16 -14.22
C ASP A 459 33.87 -15.21 -13.48
N ALA A 460 34.96 -14.84 -14.15
CA ALA A 460 36.29 -14.76 -13.53
C ALA A 460 36.33 -13.76 -12.37
N GLU A 461 35.61 -12.63 -12.48
CA GLU A 461 35.50 -11.61 -11.43
C GLU A 461 34.61 -12.09 -10.28
N LEU A 462 33.54 -12.83 -10.59
CA LEU A 462 32.68 -13.44 -9.57
C LEU A 462 33.48 -14.47 -8.73
N TRP A 463 34.27 -15.33 -9.39
CA TRP A 463 35.13 -16.28 -8.68
C TRP A 463 36.26 -15.61 -7.90
N ALA A 464 36.85 -14.53 -8.45
CA ALA A 464 37.85 -13.75 -7.73
C ALA A 464 37.25 -13.10 -6.46
N ALA A 465 36.03 -12.56 -6.55
CA ALA A 465 35.34 -11.99 -5.41
C ALA A 465 35.00 -13.03 -4.35
N LEU A 466 34.53 -14.22 -4.75
CA LEU A 466 34.31 -15.35 -3.83
C LEU A 466 35.61 -15.81 -3.18
N GLY A 467 36.71 -15.89 -3.92
CA GLY A 467 38.03 -16.22 -3.39
C GLY A 467 38.58 -15.20 -2.40
N ALA A 468 38.33 -13.89 -2.64
CA ALA A 468 38.74 -12.84 -1.71
C ALA A 468 38.09 -12.96 -0.31
N VAL A 469 36.92 -13.59 -0.23
CA VAL A 469 36.17 -13.80 1.01
C VAL A 469 36.17 -15.27 1.48
N ASP A 470 37.09 -16.10 0.97
CA ASP A 470 37.23 -17.54 1.28
C ASP A 470 35.92 -18.34 1.03
N ALA A 471 35.13 -17.96 0.03
CA ALA A 471 33.84 -18.57 -0.31
C ALA A 471 33.90 -19.51 -1.51
N ASP A 472 34.98 -19.49 -2.30
CA ASP A 472 35.10 -20.26 -3.54
C ASP A 472 35.08 -21.78 -3.30
N GLY A 473 35.60 -22.25 -2.16
CA GLY A 473 35.63 -23.67 -1.81
C GLY A 473 34.23 -24.28 -1.70
N TRP A 474 33.33 -23.69 -0.90
CA TRP A 474 31.96 -24.20 -0.78
C TRP A 474 31.12 -23.87 -2.02
N ALA A 475 31.37 -22.74 -2.68
CA ALA A 475 30.61 -22.38 -3.89
C ALA A 475 30.86 -23.37 -5.03
N ARG A 476 32.10 -23.84 -5.23
CA ARG A 476 32.44 -24.91 -6.18
C ARG A 476 31.93 -26.30 -5.76
N ALA A 477 31.63 -26.50 -4.49
CA ALA A 477 31.03 -27.74 -3.99
C ALA A 477 29.50 -27.81 -4.19
N LEU A 478 28.87 -26.73 -4.63
CA LEU A 478 27.45 -26.72 -5.01
C LEU A 478 27.23 -27.51 -6.31
N THR A 479 26.03 -28.05 -6.47
CA THR A 479 25.69 -28.98 -7.59
C THR A 479 25.90 -28.37 -8.97
N TYR A 480 25.67 -27.07 -9.11
CA TYR A 480 25.78 -26.33 -10.39
C TYR A 480 26.65 -25.08 -10.23
N ASP A 481 27.62 -25.07 -9.32
CA ASP A 481 28.52 -23.93 -9.09
C ASP A 481 27.76 -22.59 -8.97
N LEU A 482 28.12 -21.59 -9.80
CA LEU A 482 27.47 -20.29 -9.84
C LEU A 482 25.99 -20.32 -10.27
N ASP A 483 25.57 -21.35 -11.00
CA ASP A 483 24.20 -21.50 -11.49
C ASP A 483 23.29 -22.25 -10.51
N THR A 484 23.80 -22.58 -9.32
CA THR A 484 22.98 -23.20 -8.27
C THR A 484 21.94 -22.20 -7.74
N GLU A 485 20.66 -22.62 -7.76
CA GLU A 485 19.56 -21.86 -7.17
C GLU A 485 19.70 -21.79 -5.66
N VAL A 486 19.68 -20.56 -5.11
CA VAL A 486 19.82 -20.27 -3.68
C VAL A 486 18.66 -19.38 -3.21
N GLY A 487 18.46 -19.26 -1.91
CA GLY A 487 17.43 -18.45 -1.29
C GLY A 487 16.21 -19.26 -0.83
N SER A 488 15.12 -18.57 -0.53
CA SER A 488 13.91 -19.19 0.03
C SER A 488 13.28 -20.20 -0.95
N GLY A 489 13.13 -21.46 -0.51
CA GLY A 489 12.56 -22.55 -1.33
C GLY A 489 13.56 -23.28 -2.24
N ALA A 490 14.84 -22.87 -2.22
CA ALA A 490 15.94 -23.50 -2.96
C ALA A 490 17.05 -23.99 -2.00
N THR A 491 18.31 -24.05 -2.45
CA THR A 491 19.44 -24.42 -1.59
C THR A 491 19.57 -23.44 -0.45
N THR A 492 19.39 -23.93 0.77
CA THR A 492 19.52 -23.11 1.99
C THR A 492 20.98 -22.92 2.34
N LEU A 493 21.43 -21.66 2.33
CA LEU A 493 22.78 -21.30 2.75
C LEU A 493 22.83 -21.08 4.26
N THR A 494 23.97 -21.39 4.87
CA THR A 494 24.21 -21.06 6.27
C THR A 494 24.33 -19.53 6.45
N PRO A 495 24.12 -18.97 7.66
CA PRO A 495 24.33 -17.54 7.91
C PRO A 495 25.75 -17.07 7.53
N ALA A 496 26.78 -17.90 7.75
CA ALA A 496 28.16 -17.61 7.35
C ALA A 496 28.32 -17.49 5.83
N GLN A 497 27.72 -18.40 5.06
CA GLN A 497 27.74 -18.36 3.59
C GLN A 497 26.99 -17.15 3.05
N ALA A 498 25.82 -16.84 3.64
CA ALA A 498 25.06 -15.63 3.26
C ALA A 498 25.88 -14.35 3.50
N GLN A 499 26.61 -14.30 4.61
CA GLN A 499 27.50 -13.18 4.91
C GLN A 499 28.69 -13.10 3.94
N GLN A 500 29.28 -14.23 3.56
CA GLN A 500 30.33 -14.27 2.56
C GLN A 500 29.84 -13.77 1.19
N ILE A 501 28.59 -14.08 0.78
CA ILE A 501 27.98 -13.51 -0.44
C ILE A 501 27.86 -11.98 -0.31
N ALA A 502 27.42 -11.47 0.84
CA ALA A 502 27.31 -10.03 1.05
C ALA A 502 28.69 -9.33 0.95
N LEU A 503 29.73 -9.94 1.51
CA LEU A 503 31.10 -9.43 1.38
C LEU A 503 31.64 -9.57 -0.06
N ALA A 504 31.34 -10.64 -0.79
CA ALA A 504 31.71 -10.79 -2.20
C ALA A 504 31.03 -9.71 -3.08
N ARG A 505 29.76 -9.36 -2.79
CA ARG A 505 29.09 -8.22 -3.41
C ARG A 505 29.83 -6.91 -3.13
N LEU A 506 30.34 -6.73 -1.92
CA LEU A 506 31.11 -5.54 -1.54
C LEU A 506 32.44 -5.47 -2.29
N VAL A 507 33.12 -6.60 -2.49
CA VAL A 507 34.33 -6.69 -3.32
C VAL A 507 34.05 -6.30 -4.76
N LEU A 508 32.93 -6.78 -5.32
CA LEU A 508 32.51 -6.48 -6.69
C LEU A 508 32.11 -5.01 -6.90
N ALA A 509 31.42 -4.43 -5.90
CA ALA A 509 30.99 -3.03 -5.95
C ALA A 509 32.16 -2.05 -5.78
N ASP A 510 33.22 -2.45 -5.06
CA ASP A 510 34.47 -1.72 -4.81
C ASP A 510 34.28 -0.26 -4.32
N PRO A 511 33.45 0.01 -3.30
CA PRO A 511 33.27 1.36 -2.77
C PRO A 511 34.51 1.81 -2.00
N HIS A 512 34.77 3.13 -2.04
CA HIS A 512 35.93 3.71 -1.37
C HIS A 512 35.77 3.86 0.13
N THR A 513 34.53 4.02 0.59
CA THR A 513 34.16 4.23 2.00
C THR A 513 33.21 3.15 2.45
N LEU A 514 33.48 2.57 3.60
CA LEU A 514 32.69 1.52 4.22
C LEU A 514 32.20 1.95 5.60
N VAL A 515 30.91 1.83 5.84
CA VAL A 515 30.32 1.96 7.17
C VAL A 515 29.91 0.58 7.65
N LEU A 516 30.46 0.11 8.77
CA LEU A 516 30.23 -1.22 9.33
C LEU A 516 29.38 -1.11 10.58
N ASP A 517 28.18 -1.68 10.56
CA ASP A 517 27.29 -1.78 11.74
C ASP A 517 27.15 -3.25 12.15
N GLU A 518 27.84 -3.68 13.25
CA GLU A 518 27.79 -5.03 13.83
C GLU A 518 28.07 -6.22 12.88
N ALA A 519 28.98 -6.08 11.92
CA ALA A 519 29.19 -7.06 10.84
C ALA A 519 29.54 -8.52 11.28
N THR A 520 29.76 -8.84 12.58
CA THR A 520 30.24 -10.16 13.02
C THR A 520 29.55 -10.76 14.26
N SER A 521 28.42 -10.22 14.71
CA SER A 521 27.84 -10.53 16.04
C SER A 521 27.13 -11.89 16.17
N LEU A 522 26.73 -12.54 15.08
CA LEU A 522 25.88 -13.75 15.07
C LEU A 522 26.62 -15.07 14.77
N LEU A 523 27.96 -15.07 14.64
CA LEU A 523 28.71 -16.23 14.19
C LEU A 523 29.39 -16.96 15.35
N ASP A 524 29.59 -18.30 15.20
CA ASP A 524 30.42 -19.05 16.10
C ASP A 524 31.88 -18.55 16.05
N PRO A 525 32.69 -18.75 17.14
CA PRO A 525 34.04 -18.18 17.24
C PRO A 525 35.03 -18.62 16.16
N ARG A 526 34.78 -19.75 15.46
CA ARG A 526 35.65 -20.21 14.37
C ARG A 526 35.27 -19.55 13.06
N ALA A 527 33.98 -19.50 12.73
CA ALA A 527 33.46 -18.80 11.58
C ALA A 527 33.77 -17.29 11.66
N ALA A 528 33.62 -16.68 12.84
CA ALA A 528 33.95 -15.28 13.09
C ALA A 528 35.41 -14.95 12.75
N ARG A 529 36.39 -15.77 13.16
CA ARG A 529 37.82 -15.55 12.86
C ARG A 529 38.18 -15.70 11.39
N HIS A 530 37.52 -16.60 10.66
CA HIS A 530 37.68 -16.69 9.20
C HIS A 530 37.14 -15.45 8.50
N LEU A 531 35.96 -15.03 8.91
CA LEU A 531 35.30 -13.86 8.36
C LEU A 531 36.06 -12.55 8.67
N GLU A 532 36.61 -12.40 9.89
CA GLU A 532 37.44 -11.24 10.27
C GLU A 532 38.68 -11.13 9.38
N ARG A 533 39.33 -12.24 9.02
CA ARG A 533 40.45 -12.24 8.08
C ARG A 533 40.02 -11.86 6.66
N SER A 534 38.89 -12.35 6.20
CA SER A 534 38.34 -11.99 4.90
C SER A 534 37.92 -10.52 4.87
N LEU A 535 37.27 -10.05 5.95
CA LEU A 535 36.90 -8.65 6.11
C LEU A 535 38.13 -7.74 6.13
N ALA A 536 39.19 -8.09 6.85
CA ALA A 536 40.43 -7.31 6.92
C ALA A 536 41.04 -7.09 5.51
N ARG A 537 41.03 -8.11 4.63
CA ARG A 537 41.45 -7.99 3.24
C ARG A 537 40.59 -7.05 2.42
N VAL A 538 39.28 -7.09 2.65
CA VAL A 538 38.31 -6.20 1.97
C VAL A 538 38.46 -4.75 2.45
N LEU A 539 38.83 -4.54 3.70
CA LEU A 539 38.98 -3.21 4.29
C LEU A 539 40.31 -2.51 3.94
N ASP A 540 41.29 -3.25 3.43
CA ASP A 540 42.63 -2.70 3.17
C ASP A 540 42.62 -1.58 2.12
N GLY A 541 43.25 -0.45 2.46
CA GLY A 541 43.32 0.75 1.61
C GLY A 541 42.01 1.57 1.49
N ARG A 542 40.94 1.21 2.20
CA ARG A 542 39.67 1.93 2.18
C ARG A 542 39.45 2.78 3.43
N THR A 543 38.59 3.80 3.31
CA THR A 543 38.09 4.53 4.47
C THR A 543 37.03 3.68 5.16
N VAL A 544 37.18 3.47 6.46
CA VAL A 544 36.29 2.60 7.24
C VAL A 544 35.74 3.35 8.44
N VAL A 545 34.42 3.39 8.58
CA VAL A 545 33.74 3.85 9.78
C VAL A 545 33.11 2.62 10.46
N ALA A 546 33.67 2.15 11.55
CA ALA A 546 33.21 0.96 12.26
C ALA A 546 32.46 1.33 13.53
N ILE A 547 31.22 0.87 13.68
CA ILE A 547 30.49 0.96 14.95
C ILE A 547 30.99 -0.16 15.85
N ALA A 548 31.79 0.18 16.84
CA ALA A 548 32.49 -0.79 17.67
C ALA A 548 31.58 -1.31 18.79
N HIS A 549 31.24 -2.60 18.69
CA HIS A 549 30.62 -3.40 19.74
C HIS A 549 31.61 -4.39 20.36
N ARG A 550 32.84 -4.48 19.82
CA ARG A 550 33.92 -5.33 20.31
C ARG A 550 35.19 -4.50 20.53
N LEU A 551 35.92 -4.88 21.57
CA LEU A 551 37.12 -4.20 22.04
C LEU A 551 38.21 -3.99 20.97
N HIS A 552 38.52 -5.06 20.23
CA HIS A 552 39.60 -5.05 19.24
C HIS A 552 39.28 -4.13 18.05
N THR A 553 38.00 -3.96 17.69
CA THR A 553 37.62 -3.04 16.61
C THR A 553 37.97 -1.59 16.96
N ALA A 554 37.82 -1.21 18.23
CA ALA A 554 38.21 0.13 18.69
C ALA A 554 39.73 0.26 18.84
N HIS A 555 40.42 -0.77 19.30
CA HIS A 555 41.87 -0.78 19.47
C HIS A 555 42.62 -0.63 18.14
N ASP A 556 42.17 -1.31 17.09
CA ASP A 556 42.83 -1.38 15.80
C ASP A 556 42.48 -0.21 14.87
N ALA A 557 41.70 0.77 15.35
CA ALA A 557 41.31 1.95 14.59
C ALA A 557 42.38 3.06 14.69
N ASP A 558 42.58 3.78 13.58
CA ASP A 558 43.49 4.94 13.55
C ASP A 558 42.95 6.10 14.42
N VAL A 559 41.62 6.26 14.41
CA VAL A 559 40.91 7.30 15.16
C VAL A 559 39.69 6.70 15.84
N ILE A 560 39.43 7.10 17.08
CA ILE A 560 38.27 6.72 17.86
C ILE A 560 37.44 7.96 18.16
N ALA A 561 36.15 7.93 17.86
CA ALA A 561 35.18 8.94 18.25
C ALA A 561 34.24 8.36 19.32
N VAL A 562 34.23 8.98 20.49
CA VAL A 562 33.32 8.62 21.59
C VAL A 562 32.03 9.39 21.41
N VAL A 563 30.92 8.65 21.28
CA VAL A 563 29.59 9.22 21.13
C VAL A 563 28.80 9.05 22.42
N GLU A 564 28.38 10.16 23.05
CA GLU A 564 27.55 10.18 24.24
C GLU A 564 26.43 11.21 24.05
N GLU A 565 25.22 10.83 24.39
CA GLU A 565 24.03 11.68 24.27
C GLU A 565 23.92 12.42 22.91
N GLY A 566 24.25 11.72 21.84
CA GLY A 566 24.18 12.26 20.47
C GLY A 566 25.29 13.25 20.09
N ARG A 567 26.36 13.37 20.87
CA ARG A 567 27.51 14.26 20.62
C ARG A 567 28.81 13.47 20.57
N ILE A 568 29.80 13.97 19.83
CA ILE A 568 31.17 13.45 19.94
C ILE A 568 31.83 14.18 21.12
N THR A 569 32.14 13.41 22.18
CA THR A 569 32.74 13.93 23.42
C THR A 569 34.26 13.81 23.41
N GLU A 570 34.79 12.77 22.76
CA GLU A 570 36.24 12.55 22.64
C GLU A 570 36.59 12.08 21.24
N LEU A 571 37.73 12.53 20.72
CA LEU A 571 38.27 12.15 19.43
C LEU A 571 39.80 12.02 19.50
N GLY A 572 40.35 10.86 19.12
CA GLY A 572 41.79 10.62 19.17
C GLY A 572 42.19 9.17 18.92
N SER A 573 43.49 8.86 19.02
CA SER A 573 43.99 7.49 18.96
C SER A 573 43.71 6.75 20.29
N HIS A 574 43.79 5.41 20.23
CA HIS A 574 43.65 4.55 21.41
C HIS A 574 44.53 5.02 22.59
N ASP A 575 45.82 5.18 22.36
CA ASP A 575 46.80 5.52 23.40
C ASP A 575 46.55 6.92 23.96
N ALA A 576 46.19 7.90 23.11
CA ALA A 576 45.87 9.25 23.53
C ALA A 576 44.62 9.29 24.45
N LEU A 577 43.55 8.56 24.07
CA LEU A 577 42.29 8.52 24.83
C LEU A 577 42.40 7.73 26.12
N VAL A 578 43.18 6.64 26.15
CA VAL A 578 43.46 5.91 27.39
C VAL A 578 44.26 6.78 28.36
N THR A 579 45.26 7.52 27.86
CA THR A 579 46.08 8.42 28.66
C THR A 579 45.28 9.61 29.22
N ALA A 580 44.32 10.13 28.41
CA ALA A 580 43.42 11.21 28.84
C ALA A 580 42.50 10.80 29.99
N ASN A 581 42.33 9.49 30.23
CA ASN A 581 41.55 8.90 31.33
C ASN A 581 40.08 9.39 31.37
N GLY A 582 39.49 9.66 30.19
CA GLY A 582 38.13 10.12 30.01
C GLY A 582 37.10 9.01 29.85
N ALA A 583 36.03 9.28 29.11
CA ALA A 583 34.92 8.34 28.86
C ALA A 583 35.38 7.08 28.11
N TYR A 584 36.30 7.21 27.12
CA TYR A 584 36.88 6.07 26.45
C TYR A 584 37.66 5.16 27.40
N ALA A 585 38.52 5.73 28.24
CA ALA A 585 39.31 4.94 29.20
C ALA A 585 38.43 4.22 30.23
N ALA A 586 37.28 4.83 30.60
CA ALA A 586 36.29 4.19 31.47
C ALA A 586 35.60 3.01 30.77
N LEU A 587 35.18 3.17 29.53
CA LEU A 587 34.61 2.11 28.68
C LEU A 587 35.63 0.98 28.48
N TRP A 588 36.87 1.32 28.16
CA TRP A 588 37.96 0.36 27.96
C TRP A 588 38.20 -0.51 29.21
N ARG A 589 38.23 0.10 30.39
CA ARG A 589 38.36 -0.64 31.68
C ARG A 589 37.17 -1.54 31.96
N SER A 590 35.95 -1.07 31.65
CA SER A 590 34.74 -1.89 31.86
C SER A 590 34.66 -3.11 30.94
N TRP A 591 35.36 -3.07 29.81
CA TRP A 591 35.43 -4.18 28.88
C TRP A 591 36.51 -5.21 29.23
N HIS A 592 37.53 -4.85 30.06
CA HIS A 592 38.61 -5.72 30.50
C HIS A 592 38.42 -6.27 31.94
N GLY A 593 37.49 -5.71 32.69
CA GLY A 593 37.13 -6.19 34.03
C GLY A 593 35.98 -7.15 33.96
#